data_8da73eb9baabb9008bd42a014adba92c
#
_entry.id   8da73eb9baabb9008bd42a014adba92c
#
_cell.length_a   1.000
_cell.length_b   1.000
_cell.length_c   1.000
_cell.angle_alpha   90.00
_cell.angle_beta   90.00
_cell.angle_gamma   90.00
#
_symmetry.space_group_name_H-M   'P 1'
#
loop_
_entity.id
_entity.type
_entity.pdbx_description
1 polymer ?
#
loop_
_entity_poly.entity_id
_entity_poly.type
_entity_poly.pdbx_seq_one_letter_code
_entity_poly.pdbx_strand_id
1 'polypeptide(L)'
;MEASALLSRPWESPWLQLGESSSVPPVPERLLPRGPGLVIGSGGSTGGRRLCLQPAAHLDRSAAATAEWLRTIGMDPAACLTLNPLPMHHVSGLMPWWRSRCWGSPHAPLAPDLMKRPEALVRHCNELPDWRGRARLLSLVPTQLARLMAHPAGEAWLQGFAVIWVGGAALPGSLAARAREMGIRLAPCYGATETAAMVAALPPERFLAGAAGCGDPLPDVDLRLTEAGGLQVRTDRLACGCWSPDQPDRISPLADAEGWWSSGDRAVIGEGGLQVIGRIDTAVQSGGETVFPEQLEQRLVEAARRQRLPLAAVLLLGVDDDEWGARLVALIRSEVGCSEKDLLAALRTITHDWMAAERPRRWVLCPDLAASGAGKWQRDHWRRWLERVDAAEA
;
A
#
# COMPACT_ATOMS: atom_id res chain seq x y z
N MET A 1 -17.87 -2.11 -11.88
CA MET A 1 -18.84 -1.01 -11.87
C MET A 1 -18.06 0.28 -12.03
N GLU A 2 -18.47 1.14 -12.95
CA GLU A 2 -17.77 2.41 -13.21
C GLU A 2 -17.94 3.40 -12.04
N ALA A 3 -16.95 4.25 -11.82
CA ALA A 3 -16.97 5.29 -10.79
C ALA A 3 -18.20 6.20 -10.86
N SER A 4 -18.74 6.42 -12.07
CA SER A 4 -19.97 7.17 -12.33
C SER A 4 -21.21 6.57 -11.63
N ALA A 5 -21.31 5.25 -11.52
CA ALA A 5 -22.41 4.58 -10.84
C ALA A 5 -22.36 4.74 -9.32
N LEU A 6 -21.17 4.92 -8.74
CA LEU A 6 -20.99 5.27 -7.33
C LEU A 6 -21.44 6.72 -7.05
N LEU A 7 -21.18 7.62 -7.98
CA LEU A 7 -21.45 9.06 -7.85
C LEU A 7 -22.95 9.38 -7.92
N SER A 8 -23.72 8.57 -8.61
CA SER A 8 -25.16 8.80 -8.87
C SER A 8 -26.10 8.08 -7.90
N ARG A 9 -25.59 7.25 -6.97
CA ARG A 9 -26.42 6.38 -6.13
C ARG A 9 -26.81 7.05 -4.80
N PRO A 10 -28.10 6.96 -4.39
CA PRO A 10 -28.48 7.31 -3.02
C PRO A 10 -27.81 6.32 -2.04
N TRP A 11 -27.08 6.83 -1.05
CA TRP A 11 -26.32 6.01 -0.08
C TRP A 11 -27.20 5.35 1.00
N GLU A 12 -28.49 5.46 0.86
CA GLU A 12 -29.50 4.72 1.60
C GLU A 12 -29.77 3.33 1.00
N SER A 13 -29.13 3.04 -0.14
CA SER A 13 -29.28 1.79 -0.88
C SER A 13 -28.58 0.61 -0.21
N PRO A 14 -29.01 -0.65 -0.50
CA PRO A 14 -28.39 -1.86 -0.01
C PRO A 14 -26.90 -1.95 -0.42
N TRP A 15 -26.22 -2.98 0.08
CA TRP A 15 -24.83 -3.26 -0.16
C TRP A 15 -24.42 -3.24 -1.63
N LEU A 16 -23.25 -2.67 -1.92
CA LEU A 16 -22.68 -2.58 -3.25
C LEU A 16 -21.30 -3.23 -3.28
N GLN A 17 -21.11 -4.24 -4.12
CA GLN A 17 -19.80 -4.85 -4.33
C GLN A 17 -18.99 -4.06 -5.35
N LEU A 18 -17.78 -3.62 -4.92
CA LEU A 18 -16.82 -2.94 -5.78
C LEU A 18 -15.88 -3.96 -6.42
N GLY A 19 -15.63 -3.84 -7.72
CA GLY A 19 -14.70 -4.69 -8.46
C GLY A 19 -15.09 -4.86 -9.92
N GLU A 20 -14.19 -5.45 -10.69
CA GLU A 20 -14.48 -5.85 -12.05
C GLU A 20 -15.46 -7.04 -12.05
N SER A 21 -16.57 -6.88 -12.73
CA SER A 21 -17.77 -7.74 -12.67
C SER A 21 -17.57 -9.23 -12.99
N SER A 22 -16.41 -9.66 -13.46
CA SER A 22 -16.24 -11.02 -14.01
C SER A 22 -15.38 -11.96 -13.17
N SER A 23 -14.77 -11.51 -12.08
CA SER A 23 -13.71 -12.30 -11.45
C SER A 23 -13.99 -12.83 -10.04
N VAL A 24 -14.98 -12.29 -9.33
CA VAL A 24 -15.39 -12.76 -7.99
C VAL A 24 -16.91 -12.78 -7.91
N PRO A 25 -17.53 -13.91 -7.49
CA PRO A 25 -18.97 -13.98 -7.32
C PRO A 25 -19.44 -12.97 -6.26
N PRO A 26 -20.70 -12.49 -6.35
CA PRO A 26 -21.25 -11.59 -5.34
C PRO A 26 -21.40 -12.31 -4.00
N VAL A 27 -21.19 -11.55 -2.91
CA VAL A 27 -21.49 -12.04 -1.56
C VAL A 27 -22.99 -12.34 -1.48
N PRO A 28 -23.38 -13.54 -0.99
CA PRO A 28 -24.79 -13.90 -0.85
C PRO A 28 -25.56 -12.89 0.01
N GLU A 29 -26.70 -12.43 -0.47
CA GLU A 29 -27.49 -11.35 0.16
C GLU A 29 -27.87 -11.66 1.61
N ARG A 30 -28.14 -12.95 1.92
CA ARG A 30 -28.43 -13.43 3.28
C ARG A 30 -27.30 -13.22 4.31
N LEU A 31 -26.07 -13.04 3.82
CA LEU A 31 -24.89 -12.82 4.67
C LEU A 31 -24.58 -11.33 4.88
N LEU A 32 -25.23 -10.45 4.15
CA LEU A 32 -24.98 -9.02 4.25
C LEU A 32 -25.61 -8.45 5.54
N PRO A 33 -24.87 -7.64 6.31
CA PRO A 33 -25.40 -6.95 7.46
C PRO A 33 -26.56 -6.00 7.11
N ARG A 34 -27.35 -5.62 8.10
CA ARG A 34 -28.40 -4.61 7.91
C ARG A 34 -27.79 -3.23 7.67
N GLY A 35 -28.47 -2.42 6.85
CA GLY A 35 -28.07 -1.05 6.51
C GLY A 35 -27.20 -0.98 5.25
N PRO A 36 -26.82 0.23 4.82
CA PRO A 36 -26.04 0.44 3.62
C PRO A 36 -24.55 0.11 3.87
N GLY A 37 -23.89 -0.43 2.86
CA GLY A 37 -22.47 -0.74 2.93
C GLY A 37 -21.84 -1.05 1.57
N LEU A 38 -20.53 -1.25 1.62
CA LEU A 38 -19.71 -1.61 0.47
C LEU A 38 -18.98 -2.93 0.73
N VAL A 39 -18.95 -3.78 -0.28
CA VAL A 39 -18.12 -4.98 -0.32
C VAL A 39 -16.88 -4.64 -1.13
N ILE A 40 -15.72 -4.64 -0.50
CA ILE A 40 -14.47 -4.16 -1.08
C ILE A 40 -13.43 -5.28 -1.05
N GLY A 41 -12.78 -5.54 -2.18
CA GLY A 41 -11.69 -6.51 -2.24
C GLY A 41 -10.51 -6.12 -1.34
N SER A 42 -10.10 -7.02 -0.45
CA SER A 42 -8.82 -6.89 0.23
C SER A 42 -7.73 -7.54 -0.60
N GLY A 43 -6.64 -6.81 -0.83
CA GLY A 43 -5.46 -7.33 -1.52
C GLY A 43 -4.64 -8.22 -0.60
N GLY A 44 -5.08 -9.45 -0.30
CA GLY A 44 -4.31 -10.41 0.47
C GLY A 44 -3.03 -10.83 -0.27
N SER A 45 -1.90 -10.92 0.44
CA SER A 45 -0.62 -11.46 -0.05
C SER A 45 -0.71 -12.96 -0.33
N THR A 46 -1.70 -13.65 0.24
CA THR A 46 -1.92 -15.10 0.17
C THR A 46 -2.77 -15.56 -1.01
N GLY A 47 -2.95 -14.73 -2.06
CA GLY A 47 -3.65 -15.12 -3.30
C GLY A 47 -5.15 -15.37 -3.17
N GLY A 48 -5.72 -15.47 -1.98
CA GLY A 48 -7.14 -15.63 -1.73
C GLY A 48 -7.89 -14.31 -1.90
N ARG A 49 -8.94 -14.31 -2.72
CA ARG A 49 -9.79 -13.13 -2.92
C ARG A 49 -10.73 -12.98 -1.72
N ARG A 50 -10.32 -12.17 -0.74
CA ARG A 50 -11.19 -11.81 0.38
C ARG A 50 -11.95 -10.53 0.06
N LEU A 51 -13.22 -10.51 0.40
CA LEU A 51 -14.09 -9.34 0.28
C LEU A 51 -14.44 -8.84 1.68
N CYS A 52 -14.05 -7.63 2.01
CA CYS A 52 -14.37 -6.98 3.29
C CYS A 52 -15.74 -6.32 3.21
N LEU A 53 -16.57 -6.54 4.21
CA LEU A 53 -17.88 -5.92 4.36
C LEU A 53 -17.76 -4.63 5.18
N GLN A 54 -17.78 -3.49 4.50
CA GLN A 54 -17.64 -2.16 5.11
C GLN A 54 -19.00 -1.44 5.17
N PRO A 55 -19.63 -1.31 6.35
CA PRO A 55 -20.79 -0.45 6.52
C PRO A 55 -20.48 1.01 6.12
N ALA A 56 -21.43 1.70 5.52
CA ALA A 56 -21.26 3.11 5.15
C ALA A 56 -20.87 3.98 6.35
N ALA A 57 -21.47 3.72 7.51
CA ALA A 57 -21.14 4.42 8.76
C ALA A 57 -19.67 4.28 9.18
N HIS A 58 -19.01 3.15 8.85
CA HIS A 58 -17.57 2.97 9.15
C HIS A 58 -16.69 3.82 8.22
N LEU A 59 -17.11 3.99 6.96
CA LEU A 59 -16.43 4.90 6.03
C LEU A 59 -16.61 6.36 6.45
N ASP A 60 -17.80 6.73 6.97
CA ASP A 60 -18.05 8.05 7.53
C ASP A 60 -17.15 8.33 8.74
N ARG A 61 -17.00 7.36 9.67
CA ARG A 61 -16.08 7.46 10.81
C ARG A 61 -14.63 7.63 10.36
N SER A 62 -14.19 6.86 9.35
CA SER A 62 -12.85 7.01 8.76
C SER A 62 -12.64 8.40 8.15
N ALA A 63 -13.65 8.96 7.50
CA ALA A 63 -13.61 10.31 6.98
C ALA A 63 -13.53 11.37 8.10
N ALA A 64 -14.28 11.18 9.19
CA ALA A 64 -14.27 12.06 10.35
C ALA A 64 -12.90 12.04 11.06
N ALA A 65 -12.32 10.85 11.30
CA ALA A 65 -10.99 10.71 11.92
C ALA A 65 -9.89 11.36 11.06
N THR A 66 -9.97 11.23 9.73
CA THR A 66 -9.02 11.90 8.84
C THR A 66 -9.21 13.42 8.85
N ALA A 67 -10.46 13.92 8.97
CA ALA A 67 -10.73 15.35 9.10
C ALA A 67 -10.14 15.92 10.41
N GLU A 68 -10.27 15.18 11.51
CA GLU A 68 -9.68 15.55 12.79
C GLU A 68 -8.14 15.60 12.68
N TRP A 69 -7.51 14.58 12.10
CA TRP A 69 -6.08 14.56 11.83
C TRP A 69 -5.64 15.79 10.99
N LEU A 70 -6.38 16.17 9.94
CA LEU A 70 -6.08 17.38 9.16
C LEU A 70 -6.15 18.65 10.03
N ARG A 71 -7.11 18.74 10.95
CA ARG A 71 -7.22 19.89 11.87
C ARG A 71 -6.04 19.95 12.84
N THR A 72 -5.48 18.81 13.29
CA THR A 72 -4.28 18.82 14.14
C THR A 72 -3.06 19.43 13.47
N ILE A 73 -3.02 19.43 12.13
CA ILE A 73 -1.97 20.07 11.33
C ILE A 73 -2.41 21.44 10.75
N GLY A 74 -3.46 22.02 11.30
CA GLY A 74 -3.93 23.37 10.97
C GLY A 74 -4.71 23.49 9.66
N MET A 75 -5.28 22.38 9.14
CA MET A 75 -6.03 22.40 7.87
C MET A 75 -7.53 22.21 8.09
N ASP A 76 -8.34 23.02 7.38
CA ASP A 76 -9.78 22.78 7.28
C ASP A 76 -10.09 21.82 6.13
N PRO A 77 -10.64 20.62 6.41
CA PRO A 77 -10.98 19.65 5.37
C PRO A 77 -11.94 20.17 4.31
N ALA A 78 -12.90 21.04 4.68
CA ALA A 78 -13.89 21.61 3.77
C ALA A 78 -13.28 22.60 2.77
N ALA A 79 -12.17 23.24 3.15
CA ALA A 79 -11.44 24.19 2.31
C ALA A 79 -10.46 23.53 1.33
N CYS A 80 -10.31 22.19 1.37
CA CYS A 80 -9.36 21.46 0.53
C CYS A 80 -9.94 21.03 -0.81
N LEU A 81 -9.07 20.82 -1.80
CA LEU A 81 -9.35 20.11 -3.05
C LEU A 81 -8.63 18.74 -3.00
N THR A 82 -9.37 17.66 -3.12
CA THR A 82 -8.79 16.31 -3.15
C THR A 82 -8.63 15.82 -4.59
N LEU A 83 -7.39 15.49 -4.97
CA LEU A 83 -7.09 14.85 -6.24
C LEU A 83 -6.91 13.34 -6.03
N ASN A 84 -7.45 12.54 -6.95
CA ASN A 84 -7.51 11.09 -6.79
C ASN A 84 -7.16 10.32 -8.08
N PRO A 85 -5.90 9.85 -8.23
CA PRO A 85 -5.50 8.99 -9.34
C PRO A 85 -5.70 7.49 -9.06
N LEU A 86 -6.22 7.12 -7.88
CA LEU A 86 -6.32 5.73 -7.45
C LEU A 86 -7.67 5.10 -7.86
N PRO A 87 -7.68 3.80 -8.18
CA PRO A 87 -8.90 3.12 -8.62
C PRO A 87 -9.97 3.06 -7.53
N MET A 88 -11.19 3.46 -7.87
CA MET A 88 -12.34 3.54 -6.94
C MET A 88 -12.81 2.17 -6.40
N HIS A 89 -12.42 1.06 -7.03
CA HIS A 89 -12.76 -0.28 -6.54
C HIS A 89 -11.83 -0.78 -5.42
N HIS A 90 -10.78 -0.02 -5.08
CA HIS A 90 -9.94 -0.22 -3.91
C HIS A 90 -10.25 0.84 -2.85
N VAL A 91 -10.10 0.47 -1.56
CA VAL A 91 -10.31 1.40 -0.45
C VAL A 91 -9.45 2.66 -0.56
N SER A 92 -8.24 2.55 -1.11
CA SER A 92 -7.32 3.67 -1.32
C SER A 92 -7.81 4.71 -2.34
N GLY A 93 -8.58 4.29 -3.34
CA GLY A 93 -9.21 5.19 -4.31
C GLY A 93 -10.63 5.60 -3.92
N LEU A 94 -11.35 4.75 -3.20
CA LEU A 94 -12.69 5.05 -2.70
C LEU A 94 -12.66 6.18 -1.65
N MET A 95 -11.77 6.07 -0.67
CA MET A 95 -11.78 6.98 0.48
C MET A 95 -11.44 8.45 0.17
N PRO A 96 -10.59 8.81 -0.78
CA PRO A 96 -10.45 10.21 -1.19
C PRO A 96 -11.77 10.85 -1.62
N TRP A 97 -12.58 10.14 -2.42
CA TRP A 97 -13.90 10.60 -2.82
C TRP A 97 -14.88 10.62 -1.63
N TRP A 98 -14.92 9.54 -0.81
CA TRP A 98 -15.81 9.45 0.33
C TRP A 98 -15.58 10.57 1.35
N ARG A 99 -14.31 10.86 1.64
CA ARG A 99 -13.88 11.96 2.51
C ARG A 99 -14.38 13.30 1.99
N SER A 100 -14.13 13.61 0.71
CA SER A 100 -14.60 14.86 0.10
C SER A 100 -16.11 15.02 0.19
N ARG A 101 -16.86 13.94 -0.04
CA ARG A 101 -18.32 13.94 0.15
C ARG A 101 -18.72 14.25 1.60
N CYS A 102 -18.09 13.61 2.59
CA CYS A 102 -18.38 13.85 4.00
C CYS A 102 -17.97 15.26 4.44
N TRP A 103 -16.92 15.80 3.87
CA TRP A 103 -16.39 17.15 4.22
C TRP A 103 -17.06 18.28 3.47
N GLY A 104 -17.87 18.00 2.46
CA GLY A 104 -18.41 19.01 1.56
C GLY A 104 -17.35 19.71 0.71
N SER A 105 -16.22 19.04 0.45
CA SER A 105 -15.09 19.57 -0.31
C SER A 105 -15.04 19.05 -1.74
N PRO A 106 -14.46 19.80 -2.70
CA PRO A 106 -14.29 19.34 -4.06
C PRO A 106 -13.40 18.10 -4.18
N HIS A 107 -13.75 17.22 -5.13
CA HIS A 107 -12.99 16.05 -5.50
C HIS A 107 -12.76 16.02 -7.01
N ALA A 108 -11.51 15.84 -7.44
CA ALA A 108 -11.12 15.71 -8.82
C ALA A 108 -10.52 14.32 -9.09
N PRO A 109 -11.26 13.40 -9.74
CA PRO A 109 -10.68 12.14 -10.19
C PRO A 109 -9.68 12.40 -11.31
N LEU A 110 -8.55 11.74 -11.26
CA LEU A 110 -7.51 11.80 -12.28
C LEU A 110 -7.43 10.48 -13.03
N ALA A 111 -7.39 10.52 -14.36
CA ALA A 111 -7.17 9.32 -15.14
C ALA A 111 -5.79 8.70 -14.76
N PRO A 112 -5.73 7.39 -14.45
CA PRO A 112 -4.47 6.74 -14.03
C PRO A 112 -3.31 6.90 -15.02
N ASP A 113 -3.63 7.04 -16.30
CA ASP A 113 -2.66 7.24 -17.37
C ASP A 113 -1.97 8.62 -17.31
N LEU A 114 -2.60 9.64 -16.71
CA LEU A 114 -1.97 10.93 -16.48
C LEU A 114 -0.75 10.82 -15.56
N MET A 115 -0.72 9.84 -14.64
CA MET A 115 0.43 9.58 -13.76
C MET A 115 1.69 9.14 -14.53
N LYS A 116 1.55 8.80 -15.81
CA LYS A 116 2.66 8.43 -16.70
C LYS A 116 3.10 9.59 -17.59
N ARG A 117 2.34 10.70 -17.62
CA ARG A 117 2.54 11.86 -18.51
C ARG A 117 2.50 13.17 -17.73
N PRO A 118 3.58 13.51 -16.97
CA PRO A 118 3.58 14.64 -16.03
C PRO A 118 3.18 15.98 -16.62
N GLU A 119 3.60 16.32 -17.85
CA GLU A 119 3.18 17.58 -18.47
C GLU A 119 1.69 17.61 -18.81
N ALA A 120 1.12 16.49 -19.26
CA ALA A 120 -0.31 16.39 -19.53
C ALA A 120 -1.11 16.49 -18.22
N LEU A 121 -0.58 15.87 -17.13
CA LEU A 121 -1.15 15.97 -15.80
C LEU A 121 -1.19 17.41 -15.32
N VAL A 122 -0.09 18.15 -15.43
CA VAL A 122 -0.01 19.57 -15.03
C VAL A 122 -1.00 20.43 -15.81
N ARG A 123 -1.06 20.25 -17.15
CA ARG A 123 -2.05 21.00 -17.98
C ARG A 123 -3.48 20.70 -17.54
N HIS A 124 -3.82 19.42 -17.40
CA HIS A 124 -5.15 19.01 -16.95
C HIS A 124 -5.52 19.61 -15.59
N CYS A 125 -4.60 19.56 -14.61
CA CYS A 125 -4.86 20.11 -13.27
C CYS A 125 -5.02 21.63 -13.26
N ASN A 126 -4.29 22.36 -14.11
CA ASN A 126 -4.42 23.83 -14.22
C ASN A 126 -5.78 24.29 -14.74
N GLU A 127 -6.52 23.41 -15.41
CA GLU A 127 -7.87 23.66 -15.94
C GLU A 127 -8.97 23.29 -14.92
N LEU A 128 -8.61 22.60 -13.81
CA LEU A 128 -9.60 22.21 -12.81
C LEU A 128 -10.16 23.44 -12.08
N PRO A 129 -11.47 23.49 -11.86
CA PRO A 129 -12.06 24.42 -10.89
C PRO A 129 -11.37 24.27 -9.53
N ASP A 130 -11.26 25.32 -8.77
CA ASP A 130 -10.65 25.29 -7.42
C ASP A 130 -9.14 25.00 -7.35
N TRP A 131 -8.46 24.73 -8.48
CA TRP A 131 -7.02 24.40 -8.48
C TRP A 131 -6.15 25.47 -7.83
N ARG A 132 -6.46 26.74 -8.04
CA ARG A 132 -5.65 27.89 -7.55
C ARG A 132 -6.09 28.44 -6.21
N GLY A 133 -7.30 28.14 -5.77
CA GLY A 133 -7.91 28.76 -4.59
C GLY A 133 -7.92 27.89 -3.34
N ARG A 134 -7.52 26.62 -3.43
CA ARG A 134 -7.64 25.67 -2.32
C ARG A 134 -6.34 24.96 -1.99
N ALA A 135 -6.19 24.56 -0.72
CA ALA A 135 -5.17 23.62 -0.32
C ALA A 135 -5.43 22.25 -0.97
N ARG A 136 -4.39 21.64 -1.53
CA ARG A 136 -4.52 20.41 -2.33
C ARG A 136 -4.08 19.18 -1.55
N LEU A 137 -4.91 18.16 -1.60
CA LEU A 137 -4.68 16.84 -1.00
C LEU A 137 -4.53 15.81 -2.11
N LEU A 138 -3.65 14.83 -1.90
CA LEU A 138 -3.38 13.76 -2.87
C LEU A 138 -3.14 12.45 -2.14
N SER A 139 -3.53 11.33 -2.74
CA SER A 139 -3.16 9.99 -2.29
C SER A 139 -2.41 9.27 -3.40
N LEU A 140 -1.23 8.72 -3.10
CA LEU A 140 -0.39 8.01 -4.04
C LEU A 140 0.09 6.68 -3.45
N VAL A 141 0.47 5.77 -4.33
CA VAL A 141 1.35 4.65 -3.99
C VAL A 141 2.82 5.01 -4.30
N PRO A 142 3.81 4.38 -3.63
CA PRO A 142 5.22 4.73 -3.83
C PRO A 142 5.70 4.69 -5.27
N THR A 143 5.16 3.79 -6.11
CA THR A 143 5.52 3.69 -7.53
C THR A 143 5.05 4.88 -8.35
N GLN A 144 3.87 5.45 -8.04
CA GLN A 144 3.39 6.67 -8.68
C GLN A 144 4.24 7.88 -8.25
N LEU A 145 4.53 7.99 -6.95
CA LEU A 145 5.41 9.03 -6.41
C LEU A 145 6.78 8.99 -7.09
N ALA A 146 7.44 7.83 -7.15
CA ALA A 146 8.74 7.67 -7.77
C ALA A 146 8.75 8.11 -9.25
N ARG A 147 7.70 7.75 -9.98
CA ARG A 147 7.54 8.13 -11.40
C ARG A 147 7.40 9.64 -11.57
N LEU A 148 6.58 10.29 -10.78
CA LEU A 148 6.38 11.75 -10.84
C LEU A 148 7.65 12.50 -10.45
N MET A 149 8.36 12.06 -9.42
CA MET A 149 9.63 12.65 -8.98
C MET A 149 10.80 12.43 -9.96
N ALA A 150 10.67 11.53 -10.90
CA ALA A 150 11.68 11.32 -11.95
C ALA A 150 11.62 12.38 -13.06
N HIS A 151 10.61 13.27 -13.05
CA HIS A 151 10.35 14.24 -14.11
C HIS A 151 10.17 15.65 -13.54
N PRO A 152 10.85 16.70 -14.06
CA PRO A 152 10.79 18.05 -13.52
C PRO A 152 9.37 18.62 -13.37
N ALA A 153 8.48 18.39 -14.36
CA ALA A 153 7.09 18.82 -14.26
C ALA A 153 6.31 18.10 -13.17
N GLY A 154 6.61 16.81 -12.95
CA GLY A 154 6.01 16.01 -11.88
C GLY A 154 6.49 16.44 -10.50
N GLU A 155 7.78 16.74 -10.37
CA GLU A 155 8.38 17.28 -9.14
C GLU A 155 7.72 18.61 -8.76
N ALA A 156 7.70 19.60 -9.67
CA ALA A 156 7.08 20.88 -9.44
C ALA A 156 5.57 20.78 -9.10
N TRP A 157 4.87 19.82 -9.72
CA TRP A 157 3.47 19.56 -9.41
C TRP A 157 3.29 19.03 -8.00
N LEU A 158 4.13 18.05 -7.57
CA LEU A 158 4.08 17.46 -6.22
C LEU A 158 4.35 18.49 -5.12
N GLN A 159 5.26 19.44 -5.33
CA GLN A 159 5.55 20.53 -4.39
C GLN A 159 4.35 21.43 -4.11
N GLY A 160 3.37 21.44 -5.02
CA GLY A 160 2.16 22.22 -4.87
C GLY A 160 1.11 21.66 -3.92
N PHE A 161 1.32 20.51 -3.30
CA PHE A 161 0.35 19.89 -2.39
C PHE A 161 0.61 20.21 -0.93
N ALA A 162 -0.45 20.42 -0.16
CA ALA A 162 -0.36 20.62 1.28
C ALA A 162 -0.12 19.28 2.01
N VAL A 163 -0.74 18.20 1.53
CA VAL A 163 -0.56 16.82 2.04
C VAL A 163 -0.60 15.83 0.89
N ILE A 164 0.39 14.94 0.85
CA ILE A 164 0.40 13.78 -0.05
C ILE A 164 0.48 12.52 0.81
N TRP A 165 -0.65 11.84 1.01
CA TRP A 165 -0.64 10.52 1.65
C TRP A 165 0.02 9.50 0.74
N VAL A 166 0.99 8.78 1.28
CA VAL A 166 1.69 7.70 0.58
C VAL A 166 1.51 6.41 1.37
N GLY A 167 0.81 5.46 0.77
CA GLY A 167 0.48 4.19 1.42
C GLY A 167 0.32 3.03 0.45
N GLY A 168 -0.21 1.92 0.94
CA GLY A 168 -0.44 0.70 0.16
C GLY A 168 0.80 -0.19 -0.04
N ALA A 169 2.00 0.37 0.13
CA ALA A 169 3.28 -0.34 0.19
C ALA A 169 4.28 0.49 1.02
N ALA A 170 5.39 -0.12 1.41
CA ALA A 170 6.44 0.58 2.14
C ALA A 170 7.07 1.69 1.27
N LEU A 171 7.30 2.86 1.85
CA LEU A 171 7.99 3.97 1.21
C LEU A 171 9.51 3.74 1.30
N PRO A 172 10.22 3.54 0.16
CA PRO A 172 11.66 3.36 0.17
C PRO A 172 12.40 4.55 0.80
N GLY A 173 13.39 4.30 1.64
CA GLY A 173 14.15 5.33 2.35
C GLY A 173 14.81 6.33 1.42
N SER A 174 15.35 5.87 0.27
CA SER A 174 15.94 6.74 -0.76
C SER A 174 14.91 7.65 -1.44
N LEU A 175 13.68 7.15 -1.65
CA LEU A 175 12.60 7.94 -2.22
C LEU A 175 12.12 8.98 -1.20
N ALA A 176 12.03 8.61 0.08
CA ALA A 176 11.70 9.51 1.17
C ALA A 176 12.76 10.63 1.32
N ALA A 177 14.06 10.29 1.27
CA ALA A 177 15.15 11.27 1.34
C ALA A 177 15.06 12.30 0.20
N ARG A 178 14.92 11.83 -1.04
CA ARG A 178 14.74 12.72 -2.20
C ARG A 178 13.50 13.61 -2.07
N ALA A 179 12.38 13.07 -1.60
CA ALA A 179 11.17 13.87 -1.40
C ALA A 179 11.38 15.00 -0.37
N ARG A 180 12.16 14.74 0.70
CA ARG A 180 12.55 15.76 1.69
C ARG A 180 13.43 16.84 1.07
N GLU A 181 14.47 16.45 0.32
CA GLU A 181 15.36 17.37 -0.39
C GLU A 181 14.60 18.28 -1.33
N MET A 182 13.57 17.76 -1.99
CA MET A 182 12.67 18.51 -2.88
C MET A 182 11.59 19.31 -2.15
N GLY A 183 11.48 19.22 -0.83
CA GLY A 183 10.44 19.90 -0.05
C GLY A 183 9.03 19.37 -0.30
N ILE A 184 8.89 18.13 -0.80
CA ILE A 184 7.59 17.50 -1.07
C ILE A 184 6.95 17.05 0.25
N ARG A 185 5.74 17.52 0.52
CA ARG A 185 5.00 17.37 1.78
C ARG A 185 4.30 15.99 1.85
N LEU A 186 5.09 14.94 2.04
CA LEU A 186 4.55 13.58 2.19
C LEU A 186 3.97 13.36 3.58
N ALA A 187 2.93 12.55 3.64
CA ALA A 187 2.36 11.96 4.83
C ALA A 187 2.35 10.43 4.66
N PRO A 188 3.48 9.73 4.89
CA PRO A 188 3.49 8.27 4.92
C PRO A 188 2.42 7.76 5.87
N CYS A 189 1.63 6.78 5.42
CA CYS A 189 0.48 6.31 6.18
C CYS A 189 0.34 4.79 6.10
N TYR A 190 -0.30 4.22 7.13
CA TYR A 190 -0.63 2.81 7.20
C TYR A 190 -2.14 2.62 7.33
N GLY A 191 -2.67 1.60 6.67
CA GLY A 191 -4.07 1.21 6.73
C GLY A 191 -4.39 0.07 5.78
N ALA A 192 -5.57 -0.46 5.91
CA ALA A 192 -6.04 -1.63 5.16
C ALA A 192 -7.50 -1.47 4.73
N THR A 193 -7.99 -2.37 3.88
CA THR A 193 -9.42 -2.45 3.53
C THR A 193 -10.24 -2.77 4.77
N GLU A 194 -9.71 -3.61 5.65
CA GLU A 194 -10.29 -4.05 6.91
C GLU A 194 -10.54 -2.89 7.88
N THR A 195 -9.75 -1.83 7.81
CA THR A 195 -9.81 -0.65 8.70
C THR A 195 -10.48 0.57 8.07
N ALA A 196 -11.22 0.39 6.97
CA ALA A 196 -11.77 1.51 6.18
C ALA A 196 -10.69 2.55 5.81
N ALA A 197 -9.56 2.09 5.32
CA ALA A 197 -8.33 2.79 4.96
C ALA A 197 -7.39 3.10 6.15
N MET A 198 -6.92 4.33 6.24
CA MET A 198 -5.79 4.79 7.02
C MET A 198 -6.06 4.75 8.54
N VAL A 199 -5.16 4.16 9.32
CA VAL A 199 -5.18 4.09 10.78
C VAL A 199 -4.05 4.87 11.45
N ALA A 200 -2.98 5.17 10.72
CA ALA A 200 -1.88 6.01 11.17
C ALA A 200 -1.37 6.86 10.00
N ALA A 201 -0.92 8.07 10.28
CA ALA A 201 -0.33 8.97 9.28
C ALA A 201 0.71 9.89 9.91
N LEU A 202 1.89 10.00 9.28
CA LEU A 202 2.94 10.91 9.68
C LEU A 202 2.64 12.32 9.11
N PRO A 203 2.56 13.37 9.96
CA PRO A 203 2.37 14.73 9.47
C PRO A 203 3.50 15.20 8.53
N PRO A 204 3.18 15.96 7.46
CA PRO A 204 4.18 16.44 6.49
C PRO A 204 5.35 17.21 7.11
N GLU A 205 5.12 18.01 8.15
CA GLU A 205 6.16 18.74 8.85
C GLU A 205 7.16 17.82 9.54
N ARG A 206 6.64 16.77 10.22
CA ARG A 206 7.49 15.74 10.86
C ARG A 206 8.25 14.94 9.81
N PHE A 207 7.61 14.62 8.68
CA PHE A 207 8.28 13.96 7.55
C PHE A 207 9.44 14.82 7.03
N LEU A 208 9.23 16.10 6.76
CA LEU A 208 10.26 17.04 6.28
C LEU A 208 11.38 17.23 7.31
N ALA A 209 11.08 17.17 8.61
CA ALA A 209 12.04 17.22 9.69
C ALA A 209 12.86 15.92 9.86
N GLY A 210 12.62 14.90 9.01
CA GLY A 210 13.42 13.66 9.02
C GLY A 210 12.76 12.46 9.70
N ALA A 211 11.55 12.62 10.29
CA ALA A 211 10.86 11.50 10.91
C ALA A 211 10.53 10.39 9.88
N ALA A 212 10.59 9.14 10.33
CA ALA A 212 10.31 7.95 9.54
C ALA A 212 9.09 7.20 10.09
N GLY A 213 8.63 6.17 9.35
CA GLY A 213 7.45 5.39 9.71
C GLY A 213 6.15 6.02 9.22
N CYS A 214 5.03 5.59 9.82
CA CYS A 214 3.68 6.01 9.46
C CYS A 214 3.05 6.94 10.51
N GLY A 215 3.85 7.49 11.44
CA GLY A 215 3.37 8.43 12.46
C GLY A 215 2.47 7.80 13.52
N ASP A 216 1.77 8.67 14.23
CA ASP A 216 0.88 8.26 15.32
C ASP A 216 -0.45 7.73 14.79
N PRO A 217 -1.20 6.92 15.58
CA PRO A 217 -2.53 6.48 15.21
C PRO A 217 -3.49 7.68 15.06
N LEU A 218 -4.49 7.52 14.20
CA LEU A 218 -5.59 8.47 14.10
C LEU A 218 -6.39 8.48 15.42
N PRO A 219 -7.15 9.56 15.72
CA PRO A 219 -7.81 9.76 17.02
C PRO A 219 -8.78 8.64 17.44
N ASP A 220 -9.33 7.89 16.48
CA ASP A 220 -10.28 6.80 16.70
C ASP A 220 -9.63 5.40 16.69
N VAL A 221 -8.30 5.31 16.83
CA VAL A 221 -7.55 4.07 16.64
C VAL A 221 -6.65 3.78 17.82
N ASP A 222 -6.78 2.59 18.38
CA ASP A 222 -5.80 2.00 19.29
C ASP A 222 -4.89 1.02 18.54
N LEU A 223 -3.60 1.09 18.82
CA LEU A 223 -2.59 0.16 18.31
C LEU A 223 -1.90 -0.55 19.47
N ARG A 224 -1.69 -1.86 19.34
CA ARG A 224 -0.81 -2.62 20.24
C ARG A 224 0.01 -3.64 19.46
N LEU A 225 1.06 -4.13 20.08
CA LEU A 225 1.87 -5.24 19.56
C LEU A 225 1.63 -6.48 20.40
N THR A 226 1.57 -7.63 19.74
CA THR A 226 1.67 -8.92 20.43
C THR A 226 3.11 -9.13 20.94
N GLU A 227 3.34 -10.12 21.82
CA GLU A 227 4.69 -10.47 22.29
C GLU A 227 5.66 -10.77 21.12
N ALA A 228 5.16 -11.32 20.03
CA ALA A 228 5.93 -11.59 18.80
C ALA A 228 6.10 -10.35 17.90
N GLY A 229 5.65 -9.16 18.32
CA GLY A 229 5.72 -7.93 17.55
C GLY A 229 4.69 -7.81 16.42
N GLY A 230 3.65 -8.65 16.42
CA GLY A 230 2.53 -8.56 15.49
C GLY A 230 1.63 -7.37 15.79
N LEU A 231 1.32 -6.56 14.78
CA LEU A 231 0.47 -5.39 14.92
C LEU A 231 -1.00 -5.77 15.05
N GLN A 232 -1.63 -5.28 16.11
CA GLN A 232 -3.06 -5.35 16.32
C GLN A 232 -3.67 -3.95 16.33
N VAL A 233 -4.86 -3.84 15.74
CA VAL A 233 -5.61 -2.58 15.58
C VAL A 233 -6.99 -2.75 16.19
N ARG A 234 -7.42 -1.76 16.98
CA ARG A 234 -8.78 -1.66 17.50
C ARG A 234 -9.37 -0.32 17.09
N THR A 235 -10.53 -0.35 16.47
CA THR A 235 -11.30 0.83 16.07
C THR A 235 -12.74 0.43 15.74
N ASP A 236 -13.68 1.35 15.97
CA ASP A 236 -15.12 1.16 15.67
C ASP A 236 -15.45 1.11 14.16
N ARG A 237 -14.47 1.24 13.29
CA ARG A 237 -14.63 1.19 11.83
C ARG A 237 -13.98 -0.02 11.16
N LEU A 238 -13.66 -1.05 11.95
CA LEU A 238 -13.30 -2.35 11.38
C LEU A 238 -14.44 -2.89 10.53
N ALA A 239 -14.12 -3.49 9.38
CA ALA A 239 -15.12 -4.19 8.57
C ALA A 239 -15.87 -5.20 9.45
N CYS A 240 -17.15 -5.43 9.16
CA CYS A 240 -17.98 -6.40 9.91
C CYS A 240 -17.44 -7.83 9.80
N GLY A 241 -16.62 -8.09 8.81
CA GLY A 241 -15.98 -9.36 8.55
C GLY A 241 -15.52 -9.46 7.11
N CYS A 242 -14.92 -10.59 6.77
CA CYS A 242 -14.51 -10.92 5.40
C CYS A 242 -15.25 -12.16 4.90
N TRP A 243 -15.62 -12.10 3.64
CA TRP A 243 -16.15 -13.23 2.89
C TRP A 243 -15.12 -13.72 1.87
N SER A 244 -15.12 -15.04 1.61
CA SER A 244 -14.30 -15.67 0.57
C SER A 244 -15.14 -16.64 -0.23
N PRO A 245 -14.94 -16.76 -1.56
CA PRO A 245 -15.55 -17.80 -2.38
C PRO A 245 -15.25 -19.23 -1.90
N ASP A 246 -14.11 -19.44 -1.23
CA ASP A 246 -13.71 -20.72 -0.67
C ASP A 246 -14.56 -21.15 0.55
N GLN A 247 -15.27 -20.19 1.16
CA GLN A 247 -16.18 -20.40 2.28
C GLN A 247 -17.48 -19.62 2.07
N PRO A 248 -18.30 -20.02 1.07
CA PRO A 248 -19.39 -19.17 0.54
C PRO A 248 -20.54 -18.95 1.52
N ASP A 249 -20.66 -19.79 2.56
CA ASP A 249 -21.81 -19.78 3.46
C ASP A 249 -21.62 -18.98 4.75
N ARG A 250 -20.45 -18.36 4.94
CA ARG A 250 -20.14 -17.61 6.16
C ARG A 250 -19.31 -16.36 5.93
N ILE A 251 -19.48 -15.40 6.84
CA ILE A 251 -18.57 -14.26 7.03
C ILE A 251 -17.60 -14.63 8.15
N SER A 252 -16.31 -14.50 7.88
CA SER A 252 -15.27 -14.67 8.90
C SER A 252 -15.15 -13.36 9.69
N PRO A 253 -15.26 -13.39 11.04
CA PRO A 253 -15.04 -12.20 11.85
C PRO A 253 -13.60 -11.72 11.71
N LEU A 254 -13.39 -10.41 11.83
CA LEU A 254 -12.06 -9.81 11.78
C LEU A 254 -11.42 -9.67 13.15
N ALA A 255 -12.20 -9.16 14.12
CA ALA A 255 -11.71 -8.89 15.45
C ALA A 255 -11.94 -10.09 16.39
N ASP A 256 -11.09 -10.17 17.41
CA ASP A 256 -11.26 -11.05 18.55
C ASP A 256 -12.40 -10.54 19.48
N ALA A 257 -12.61 -11.25 20.60
CA ALA A 257 -13.65 -10.91 21.59
C ALA A 257 -13.43 -9.54 22.27
N GLU A 258 -12.21 -9.03 22.26
CA GLU A 258 -11.84 -7.72 22.82
C GLU A 258 -11.86 -6.60 21.77
N GLY A 259 -12.21 -6.91 20.52
CA GLY A 259 -12.29 -5.96 19.42
C GLY A 259 -10.96 -5.69 18.71
N TRP A 260 -9.93 -6.51 18.93
CA TRP A 260 -8.64 -6.36 18.26
C TRP A 260 -8.56 -7.17 16.97
N TRP A 261 -8.18 -6.51 15.90
CA TRP A 261 -7.87 -7.14 14.62
C TRP A 261 -6.35 -7.32 14.46
N SER A 262 -5.93 -8.54 14.19
CA SER A 262 -4.52 -8.85 13.85
C SER A 262 -4.29 -8.58 12.38
N SER A 263 -3.44 -7.58 12.07
CA SER A 263 -3.20 -7.13 10.70
C SER A 263 -2.41 -8.13 9.84
N GLY A 264 -1.66 -9.03 10.50
CA GLY A 264 -0.67 -9.90 9.85
C GLY A 264 0.63 -9.19 9.53
N ASP A 265 0.81 -7.94 9.98
CA ASP A 265 2.06 -7.21 9.86
C ASP A 265 2.85 -7.25 11.17
N ARG A 266 4.16 -7.32 11.08
CA ARG A 266 5.07 -7.04 12.18
C ARG A 266 5.40 -5.55 12.20
N ALA A 267 5.43 -4.95 13.38
CA ALA A 267 5.67 -3.52 13.53
C ALA A 267 6.47 -3.20 14.80
N VAL A 268 6.91 -1.94 14.88
CA VAL A 268 7.43 -1.30 16.08
C VAL A 268 6.63 -0.02 16.31
N ILE A 269 6.31 0.27 17.57
CA ILE A 269 5.70 1.52 18.00
C ILE A 269 6.68 2.21 18.93
N GLY A 270 7.15 3.39 18.55
CA GLY A 270 8.14 4.17 19.32
C GLY A 270 7.82 5.66 19.27
N GLU A 271 8.79 6.51 19.65
CA GLU A 271 8.65 7.98 19.65
C GLU A 271 8.31 8.56 18.26
N GLY A 272 8.70 7.86 17.17
CA GLY A 272 8.36 8.21 15.79
C GLY A 272 6.96 7.79 15.35
N GLY A 273 6.21 7.08 16.20
CA GLY A 273 4.93 6.45 15.89
C GLY A 273 5.08 5.03 15.35
N LEU A 274 4.13 4.60 14.53
CA LEU A 274 4.08 3.27 13.94
C LEU A 274 5.12 3.10 12.83
N GLN A 275 5.92 2.04 12.91
CA GLN A 275 6.81 1.59 11.84
C GLN A 275 6.52 0.13 11.49
N VAL A 276 6.05 -0.12 10.28
CA VAL A 276 5.81 -1.47 9.76
C VAL A 276 7.12 -2.07 9.27
N ILE A 277 7.39 -3.29 9.75
CA ILE A 277 8.62 -4.05 9.45
C ILE A 277 8.43 -4.92 8.21
N GLY A 278 7.29 -5.62 8.12
CA GLY A 278 6.95 -6.51 7.01
C GLY A 278 5.79 -7.41 7.37
N ARG A 279 5.41 -8.28 6.44
CA ARG A 279 4.32 -9.23 6.62
C ARG A 279 4.80 -10.46 7.41
N ILE A 280 4.01 -10.91 8.38
CA ILE A 280 4.31 -12.12 9.16
C ILE A 280 4.15 -13.36 8.29
N ASP A 281 3.15 -13.37 7.39
CA ASP A 281 2.87 -14.49 6.48
C ASP A 281 3.88 -14.66 5.35
N THR A 282 4.70 -13.64 5.07
CA THR A 282 5.80 -13.69 4.11
C THR A 282 7.17 -13.82 4.77
N ALA A 283 7.23 -13.79 6.10
CA ALA A 283 8.47 -14.00 6.84
C ALA A 283 9.04 -15.40 6.58
N VAL A 284 10.34 -15.47 6.42
CA VAL A 284 11.07 -16.72 6.13
C VAL A 284 11.84 -17.16 7.37
N GLN A 285 11.60 -18.37 7.83
CA GLN A 285 12.38 -18.99 8.90
C GLN A 285 13.62 -19.64 8.29
N SER A 286 14.79 -19.05 8.50
CA SER A 286 16.04 -19.49 7.90
C SER A 286 17.12 -19.67 8.96
N GLY A 287 17.55 -20.91 9.21
CA GLY A 287 18.61 -21.20 10.17
C GLY A 287 18.32 -20.74 11.60
N GLY A 288 17.04 -20.75 12.02
CA GLY A 288 16.60 -20.26 13.32
C GLY A 288 16.32 -18.76 13.41
N GLU A 289 16.60 -17.99 12.35
CA GLU A 289 16.34 -16.55 12.26
C GLU A 289 15.06 -16.27 11.47
N THR A 290 14.30 -15.25 11.90
CA THR A 290 13.13 -14.77 11.16
C THR A 290 13.53 -13.63 10.25
N VAL A 291 13.44 -13.84 8.95
CA VAL A 291 13.83 -12.90 7.91
C VAL A 291 12.60 -12.31 7.23
N PHE A 292 12.60 -11.00 7.01
CA PHE A 292 11.52 -10.28 6.31
C PHE A 292 11.98 -9.90 4.90
N PRO A 293 11.52 -10.60 3.86
CA PRO A 293 11.95 -10.37 2.48
C PRO A 293 11.79 -8.92 2.04
N GLU A 294 10.70 -8.26 2.44
CA GLU A 294 10.40 -6.88 2.06
C GLU A 294 11.47 -5.88 2.52
N GLN A 295 12.04 -6.07 3.70
CA GLN A 295 13.13 -5.21 4.21
C GLN A 295 14.41 -5.42 3.41
N LEU A 296 14.71 -6.68 3.10
CA LEU A 296 15.90 -7.03 2.35
C LEU A 296 15.80 -6.57 0.90
N GLU A 297 14.62 -6.66 0.28
CA GLU A 297 14.32 -6.10 -1.03
C GLU A 297 14.62 -4.59 -1.07
N GLN A 298 14.11 -3.85 -0.07
CA GLN A 298 14.38 -2.41 0.05
C GLN A 298 15.87 -2.11 0.23
N ARG A 299 16.52 -2.83 1.14
CA ARG A 299 17.97 -2.70 1.41
C ARG A 299 18.78 -2.96 0.14
N LEU A 300 18.41 -3.98 -0.64
CA LEU A 300 19.07 -4.32 -1.90
C LEU A 300 18.85 -3.26 -2.98
N VAL A 301 17.60 -2.79 -3.16
CA VAL A 301 17.28 -1.72 -4.11
C VAL A 301 18.01 -0.43 -3.76
N GLU A 302 18.09 -0.06 -2.49
CA GLU A 302 18.83 1.13 -2.05
C GLU A 302 20.33 1.02 -2.32
N ALA A 303 20.92 -0.14 -2.01
CA ALA A 303 22.34 -0.39 -2.27
C ALA A 303 22.65 -0.38 -3.78
N ALA A 304 21.83 -1.04 -4.59
CA ALA A 304 21.95 -1.05 -6.05
C ALA A 304 21.87 0.37 -6.63
N ARG A 305 20.93 1.19 -6.14
CA ARG A 305 20.79 2.58 -6.58
C ARG A 305 21.99 3.44 -6.22
N ARG A 306 22.54 3.31 -4.99
CA ARG A 306 23.76 4.02 -4.58
C ARG A 306 24.94 3.71 -5.48
N GLN A 307 25.05 2.47 -5.95
CA GLN A 307 26.09 2.00 -6.87
C GLN A 307 25.71 2.18 -8.35
N ARG A 308 24.54 2.79 -8.66
CA ARG A 308 24.03 3.01 -10.03
C ARG A 308 23.93 1.71 -10.84
N LEU A 309 23.58 0.60 -10.16
CA LEU A 309 23.39 -0.68 -10.84
C LEU A 309 22.06 -0.69 -11.61
N PRO A 310 22.04 -1.33 -12.78
CA PRO A 310 20.85 -1.39 -13.65
C PRO A 310 19.81 -2.41 -13.16
N LEU A 311 19.36 -2.27 -11.92
CA LEU A 311 18.35 -3.10 -11.26
C LEU A 311 16.96 -2.51 -11.45
N ALA A 312 16.13 -3.12 -12.30
CA ALA A 312 14.76 -2.68 -12.54
C ALA A 312 13.78 -3.20 -11.49
N ALA A 313 13.96 -4.44 -11.00
CA ALA A 313 13.12 -5.04 -9.97
C ALA A 313 13.84 -6.18 -9.23
N VAL A 314 13.45 -6.38 -7.98
CA VAL A 314 13.88 -7.53 -7.16
C VAL A 314 12.71 -8.02 -6.30
N LEU A 315 12.60 -9.34 -6.17
CA LEU A 315 11.65 -10.02 -5.29
C LEU A 315 12.38 -11.17 -4.61
N LEU A 316 12.30 -11.25 -3.29
CA LEU A 316 12.88 -12.33 -2.50
C LEU A 316 11.77 -13.32 -2.10
N LEU A 317 11.98 -14.60 -2.39
CA LEU A 317 11.06 -15.68 -2.04
C LEU A 317 11.76 -16.68 -1.12
N GLY A 318 11.07 -17.10 -0.05
CA GLY A 318 11.48 -18.23 0.74
C GLY A 318 11.20 -19.54 -0.03
N VAL A 319 12.20 -20.41 -0.11
CA VAL A 319 12.11 -21.76 -0.69
C VAL A 319 12.61 -22.74 0.34
N ASP A 320 11.96 -23.88 0.44
CA ASP A 320 12.32 -24.93 1.40
C ASP A 320 13.78 -25.37 1.24
N ASP A 321 14.43 -25.62 2.37
CA ASP A 321 15.84 -26.03 2.47
C ASP A 321 15.99 -27.03 3.63
N ASP A 322 16.56 -28.18 3.34
CA ASP A 322 16.63 -29.30 4.30
C ASP A 322 17.48 -28.98 5.55
N GLU A 323 18.47 -28.10 5.43
CA GLU A 323 19.35 -27.71 6.53
C GLU A 323 18.84 -26.48 7.27
N TRP A 324 18.29 -25.50 6.55
CA TRP A 324 17.93 -24.17 7.08
C TRP A 324 16.43 -23.99 7.32
N GLY A 325 15.63 -25.01 7.03
CA GLY A 325 14.16 -24.91 6.98
C GLY A 325 13.69 -24.15 5.73
N ALA A 326 14.20 -22.94 5.52
CA ALA A 326 13.99 -22.22 4.26
C ALA A 326 15.18 -21.30 3.95
N ARG A 327 15.41 -21.03 2.66
CA ARG A 327 16.43 -20.10 2.17
C ARG A 327 15.83 -19.12 1.16
N LEU A 328 16.40 -17.93 1.07
CA LEU A 328 15.96 -16.93 0.13
C LEU A 328 16.46 -17.23 -1.30
N VAL A 329 15.55 -17.08 -2.27
CA VAL A 329 15.85 -17.00 -3.71
C VAL A 329 15.49 -15.60 -4.18
N ALA A 330 16.39 -14.95 -4.91
CA ALA A 330 16.20 -13.63 -5.49
C ALA A 330 15.77 -13.73 -6.95
N LEU A 331 14.55 -13.28 -7.27
CA LEU A 331 14.13 -13.00 -8.64
C LEU A 331 14.55 -11.59 -9.02
N ILE A 332 15.23 -11.44 -10.15
CA ILE A 332 15.83 -10.18 -10.58
C ILE A 332 15.35 -9.83 -11.99
N ARG A 333 14.93 -8.59 -12.17
CA ARG A 333 14.81 -7.98 -13.50
C ARG A 333 15.85 -6.88 -13.66
N SER A 334 16.61 -6.97 -14.73
CA SER A 334 17.59 -5.97 -15.14
C SER A 334 16.95 -4.86 -15.98
N GLU A 335 17.59 -3.69 -16.07
CA GLU A 335 17.25 -2.69 -17.07
C GLU A 335 17.67 -3.17 -18.49
N VAL A 336 16.99 -2.67 -19.51
CA VAL A 336 17.25 -3.08 -20.90
C VAL A 336 18.65 -2.65 -21.34
N GLY A 337 19.37 -3.58 -21.97
CA GLY A 337 20.69 -3.30 -22.57
C GLY A 337 21.86 -3.36 -21.60
N CYS A 338 21.70 -3.87 -20.38
CA CYS A 338 22.80 -4.05 -19.43
C CYS A 338 23.35 -5.49 -19.43
N SER A 339 24.56 -5.65 -18.89
CA SER A 339 25.14 -6.97 -18.62
C SER A 339 24.51 -7.59 -17.38
N GLU A 340 23.68 -8.61 -17.58
CA GLU A 340 23.05 -9.36 -16.48
C GLU A 340 24.07 -10.06 -15.58
N LYS A 341 25.16 -10.55 -16.17
CA LYS A 341 26.27 -11.19 -15.43
C LYS A 341 26.93 -10.21 -14.46
N ASP A 342 27.20 -8.98 -14.91
CA ASP A 342 27.85 -7.97 -14.09
C ASP A 342 26.90 -7.46 -12.98
N LEU A 343 25.61 -7.31 -13.31
CA LEU A 343 24.58 -6.98 -12.34
C LEU A 343 24.51 -8.03 -11.22
N LEU A 344 24.41 -9.31 -11.59
CA LEU A 344 24.35 -10.40 -10.59
C LEU A 344 25.62 -10.49 -9.73
N ALA A 345 26.81 -10.27 -10.31
CA ALA A 345 28.07 -10.22 -9.57
C ALA A 345 28.07 -9.07 -8.55
N ALA A 346 27.64 -7.87 -8.95
CA ALA A 346 27.55 -6.73 -8.06
C ALA A 346 26.53 -6.94 -6.93
N LEU A 347 25.36 -7.51 -7.23
CA LEU A 347 24.33 -7.80 -6.22
C LEU A 347 24.82 -8.85 -5.20
N ARG A 348 25.54 -9.87 -5.64
CA ARG A 348 26.20 -10.84 -4.74
C ARG A 348 27.24 -10.17 -3.83
N THR A 349 28.00 -9.23 -4.37
CA THR A 349 28.98 -8.45 -3.58
C THR A 349 28.27 -7.61 -2.53
N ILE A 350 27.15 -6.93 -2.87
CA ILE A 350 26.34 -6.16 -1.92
C ILE A 350 25.84 -7.02 -0.76
N THR A 351 25.43 -8.25 -1.05
CA THR A 351 24.85 -9.14 -0.04
C THR A 351 25.87 -9.99 0.71
N HIS A 352 27.14 -9.93 0.32
CA HIS A 352 28.21 -10.76 0.93
C HIS A 352 28.31 -10.59 2.44
N ASP A 353 28.18 -9.37 2.94
CA ASP A 353 28.32 -9.04 4.37
C ASP A 353 26.97 -9.12 5.13
N TRP A 354 25.89 -9.55 4.49
CA TRP A 354 24.63 -9.78 5.19
C TRP A 354 24.70 -11.06 6.04
N MET A 355 23.82 -11.18 7.04
CA MET A 355 23.71 -12.41 7.80
C MET A 355 23.41 -13.59 6.86
N ALA A 356 23.86 -14.78 7.22
CA ALA A 356 23.72 -15.97 6.37
C ALA A 356 22.25 -16.28 6.01
N ALA A 357 21.33 -16.04 6.96
CA ALA A 357 19.89 -16.19 6.76
C ALA A 357 19.30 -15.14 5.79
N GLU A 358 19.89 -13.96 5.70
CA GLU A 358 19.44 -12.86 4.84
C GLU A 358 19.96 -12.97 3.41
N ARG A 359 21.02 -13.77 3.19
CA ARG A 359 21.65 -13.87 1.86
C ARG A 359 20.83 -14.76 0.93
N PRO A 360 20.47 -14.28 -0.28
CA PRO A 360 19.90 -15.15 -1.28
C PRO A 360 20.85 -16.29 -1.65
N ARG A 361 20.38 -17.53 -1.50
CA ARG A 361 21.11 -18.74 -1.92
C ARG A 361 21.24 -18.79 -3.44
N ARG A 362 20.20 -18.36 -4.14
CA ARG A 362 20.11 -18.39 -5.60
C ARG A 362 19.58 -17.08 -6.16
N TRP A 363 20.05 -16.74 -7.35
CA TRP A 363 19.68 -15.55 -8.11
C TRP A 363 19.15 -15.98 -9.46
N VAL A 364 17.94 -15.62 -9.77
CA VAL A 364 17.22 -16.02 -10.98
C VAL A 364 16.80 -14.77 -11.75
N LEU A 365 17.18 -14.72 -13.01
CA LEU A 365 16.73 -13.66 -13.92
C LEU A 365 15.29 -13.91 -14.31
N CYS A 366 14.45 -12.91 -14.18
CA CYS A 366 13.03 -12.95 -14.47
C CYS A 366 12.65 -11.68 -15.24
N PRO A 367 12.69 -11.70 -16.59
CA PRO A 367 12.45 -10.52 -17.43
C PRO A 367 11.05 -9.91 -17.23
N ASP A 368 10.06 -10.74 -16.89
CA ASP A 368 8.67 -10.33 -16.71
C ASP A 368 8.35 -9.91 -15.28
N LEU A 369 9.35 -9.93 -14.37
CA LEU A 369 9.14 -9.60 -12.96
C LEU A 369 8.53 -8.21 -12.78
N ALA A 370 7.30 -8.15 -12.29
CA ALA A 370 6.59 -6.89 -12.07
C ALA A 370 5.65 -6.97 -10.87
N ALA A 371 5.50 -5.84 -10.18
CA ALA A 371 4.42 -5.66 -9.21
C ALA A 371 3.09 -5.39 -9.94
N SER A 372 1.98 -5.62 -9.27
CA SER A 372 0.64 -5.27 -9.76
C SER A 372 0.50 -3.77 -10.03
N GLY A 373 -0.55 -3.36 -10.76
CA GLY A 373 -0.85 -1.95 -11.00
C GLY A 373 -1.03 -1.11 -9.72
N ALA A 374 -1.36 -1.77 -8.59
CA ALA A 374 -1.42 -1.17 -7.25
C ALA A 374 -0.04 -1.16 -6.53
N GLY A 375 1.06 -1.56 -7.18
CA GLY A 375 2.40 -1.57 -6.61
C GLY A 375 2.66 -2.74 -5.65
N LYS A 376 1.80 -3.76 -5.60
CA LYS A 376 1.94 -4.92 -4.70
C LYS A 376 2.53 -6.13 -5.43
N TRP A 377 3.44 -6.82 -4.76
CA TRP A 377 3.96 -8.10 -5.23
C TRP A 377 2.92 -9.21 -5.07
N GLN A 378 2.68 -9.95 -6.14
CA GLN A 378 1.89 -11.19 -6.12
C GLN A 378 2.84 -12.38 -5.87
N ARG A 379 3.29 -12.55 -4.61
CA ARG A 379 4.33 -13.53 -4.24
C ARG A 379 3.99 -14.96 -4.63
N ASP A 380 2.73 -15.38 -4.48
CA ASP A 380 2.29 -16.73 -4.89
C ASP A 380 2.33 -16.95 -6.41
N HIS A 381 2.09 -15.89 -7.19
CA HIS A 381 2.26 -15.96 -8.65
C HIS A 381 3.72 -16.23 -9.01
N TRP A 382 4.64 -15.48 -8.38
CA TRP A 382 6.08 -15.60 -8.64
C TRP A 382 6.69 -16.87 -8.04
N ARG A 383 6.14 -17.40 -6.94
CA ARG A 383 6.53 -18.72 -6.40
C ARG A 383 6.19 -19.82 -7.39
N ARG A 384 4.96 -19.85 -7.93
CA ARG A 384 4.57 -20.82 -8.96
C ARG A 384 5.35 -20.65 -10.27
N TRP A 385 5.76 -19.42 -10.60
CA TRP A 385 6.66 -19.20 -11.74
C TRP A 385 8.03 -19.83 -11.48
N LEU A 386 8.61 -19.64 -10.31
CA LEU A 386 9.90 -20.22 -9.92
C LEU A 386 9.86 -21.76 -9.93
N GLU A 387 8.80 -22.36 -9.38
CA GLU A 387 8.58 -23.82 -9.39
C GLU A 387 8.58 -24.40 -10.82
N ARG A 388 7.98 -23.68 -11.79
CA ARG A 388 8.01 -24.08 -13.21
C ARG A 388 9.40 -23.98 -13.82
N VAL A 389 10.18 -22.97 -13.47
CA VAL A 389 11.57 -22.84 -13.93
C VAL A 389 12.40 -23.98 -13.38
N ASP A 390 12.26 -24.28 -12.09
CA ASP A 390 12.99 -25.38 -11.44
C ASP A 390 12.66 -26.75 -12.05
N ALA A 391 11.37 -26.99 -12.37
CA ALA A 391 10.94 -28.23 -13.05
C ALA A 391 11.42 -28.34 -14.50
N ALA A 392 11.77 -27.21 -15.15
CA ALA A 392 12.30 -27.22 -16.51
C ALA A 392 13.83 -27.39 -16.56
N GLU A 393 14.53 -27.10 -15.45
CA GLU A 393 15.99 -27.28 -15.30
C GLU A 393 16.37 -28.63 -14.70
N ALA A 394 15.41 -29.38 -14.11
CA ALA A 394 15.58 -30.72 -13.53
C ALA A 394 15.41 -31.83 -14.57
#